data_03ca9e805005f9228106440bd060467b
#
_entry.id   03ca9e805005f9228106440bd060467b
#
_cell.length_a   1.000
_cell.length_b   1.000
_cell.length_c   1.000
_cell.angle_alpha   90.00
_cell.angle_beta   90.00
_cell.angle_gamma   90.00
#
_symmetry.space_group_name_H-M   'P 1'
#
loop_
_entity.id
_entity.type
_entity.pdbx_description
1 polymer ?
#
loop_
_entity_poly.entity_id
_entity_poly.type
_entity_poly.pdbx_seq_one_letter_code
_entity_poly.pdbx_strand_id
1 'polypeptide(L)'
;MFKKSKLLSAAIFSAASLLAFNGQADTMGTPKISAMSILNGLENPWDMAFTKKGDMFFTEKCKGFSVKTKKGAVNKLYGMKGTSGYNSKGDDLFCEGQAGMLGIAVDPNFKKNRRIYVASASTKHRGSGCKDNFDVCNGNIIMRFEVSKDMKSVSNRTDIVTDIQYKPFESDHPFGGPGAHNGNRLRFGPEGYLWATTGDRHKGDIPQHPTLLGGNVLRIDTDGK
;
A
#
# COMPACT_ATOMS: atom_id res chain seq x y z
N MET A 1 -33.32 -45.02 74.13
CA MET A 1 -34.22 -45.50 73.08
C MET A 1 -34.35 -44.37 72.03
N PHE A 2 -33.50 -44.33 71.00
CA PHE A 2 -33.47 -43.24 70.01
C PHE A 2 -34.02 -43.75 68.68
N LYS A 3 -35.13 -43.14 68.23
CA LYS A 3 -35.75 -43.40 66.93
C LYS A 3 -34.95 -42.65 65.85
N LYS A 4 -34.42 -43.39 64.90
CA LYS A 4 -33.81 -42.82 63.67
C LYS A 4 -34.92 -42.46 62.68
N SER A 5 -35.08 -41.21 62.38
CA SER A 5 -35.85 -40.72 61.24
C SER A 5 -35.05 -40.76 59.97
N LYS A 6 -35.53 -41.44 58.94
CA LYS A 6 -34.96 -41.47 57.62
C LYS A 6 -35.47 -40.23 56.84
N LEU A 7 -34.58 -39.32 56.47
CA LEU A 7 -34.85 -38.27 55.50
C LEU A 7 -34.65 -38.84 54.08
N LEU A 8 -35.72 -38.84 53.30
CA LEU A 8 -35.70 -39.13 51.87
C LEU A 8 -35.32 -37.82 51.15
N SER A 9 -34.18 -37.78 50.59
CA SER A 9 -33.81 -36.70 49.69
C SER A 9 -34.31 -36.98 48.28
N ALA A 10 -35.27 -36.21 47.80
CA ALA A 10 -35.74 -36.24 46.43
C ALA A 10 -34.80 -35.39 45.60
N ALA A 11 -34.04 -36.02 44.70
CA ALA A 11 -33.27 -35.36 43.72
C ALA A 11 -34.14 -34.92 42.54
N ILE A 12 -34.36 -33.63 42.40
CA ILE A 12 -35.04 -33.06 41.24
C ILE A 12 -34.00 -32.93 40.12
N PHE A 13 -34.07 -33.80 39.11
CA PHE A 13 -33.33 -33.65 37.86
C PHE A 13 -34.05 -32.61 37.02
N SER A 14 -33.46 -31.40 36.93
CA SER A 14 -33.85 -30.38 35.98
C SER A 14 -33.27 -30.74 34.64
N ALA A 15 -34.06 -31.23 33.71
CA ALA A 15 -33.69 -31.44 32.33
C ALA A 15 -33.65 -30.08 31.62
N ALA A 16 -32.46 -29.46 31.52
CA ALA A 16 -32.24 -28.34 30.65
C ALA A 16 -32.20 -28.86 29.20
N SER A 17 -33.29 -28.65 28.46
CA SER A 17 -33.34 -28.86 27.00
C SER A 17 -32.43 -27.85 26.33
N LEU A 18 -31.26 -28.31 25.91
CA LEU A 18 -30.40 -27.61 24.97
C LEU A 18 -31.12 -27.56 23.60
N LEU A 19 -31.76 -26.43 23.32
CA LEU A 19 -32.15 -26.08 21.95
C LEU A 19 -30.86 -25.83 21.18
N ALA A 20 -30.36 -26.85 20.49
CA ALA A 20 -29.37 -26.68 19.47
C ALA A 20 -29.99 -25.84 18.35
N PHE A 21 -29.63 -24.56 18.27
CA PHE A 21 -29.82 -23.77 17.08
C PHE A 21 -28.93 -24.38 15.98
N ASN A 22 -29.53 -25.24 15.17
CA ASN A 22 -28.96 -25.59 13.87
C ASN A 22 -29.08 -24.34 12.98
N GLY A 23 -28.16 -23.40 13.15
CA GLY A 23 -27.87 -22.39 12.14
C GLY A 23 -27.35 -23.13 10.91
N GLN A 24 -28.22 -23.44 9.96
CA GLN A 24 -27.79 -23.74 8.61
C GLN A 24 -27.06 -22.49 8.15
N ALA A 25 -25.73 -22.55 8.16
CA ALA A 25 -24.93 -21.65 7.35
C ALA A 25 -25.41 -21.91 5.91
N ASP A 26 -26.11 -20.93 5.33
CA ASP A 26 -26.37 -20.93 3.90
C ASP A 26 -25.01 -21.12 3.24
N THR A 27 -24.80 -22.28 2.63
CA THR A 27 -23.65 -22.52 1.76
C THR A 27 -23.86 -21.63 0.55
N MET A 28 -23.47 -20.36 0.68
CA MET A 28 -23.31 -19.51 -0.50
C MET A 28 -22.39 -20.28 -1.43
N GLY A 29 -22.95 -20.72 -2.55
CA GLY A 29 -22.21 -21.50 -3.53
C GLY A 29 -20.91 -20.77 -3.86
N THR A 30 -19.80 -21.50 -3.96
CA THR A 30 -18.49 -20.93 -4.30
C THR A 30 -18.65 -20.03 -5.52
N PRO A 31 -18.32 -18.73 -5.44
CA PRO A 31 -18.50 -17.83 -6.56
C PRO A 31 -17.70 -18.33 -7.77
N LYS A 32 -18.33 -18.41 -8.94
CA LYS A 32 -17.64 -18.74 -10.19
C LYS A 32 -16.77 -17.56 -10.56
N ILE A 33 -15.45 -17.72 -10.46
CA ILE A 33 -14.46 -16.73 -10.84
C ILE A 33 -13.94 -17.10 -12.22
N SER A 34 -13.96 -16.16 -13.15
CA SER A 34 -13.24 -16.24 -14.43
C SER A 34 -12.09 -15.23 -14.43
N ALA A 35 -10.94 -15.64 -14.96
CA ALA A 35 -9.77 -14.77 -15.10
C ALA A 35 -9.52 -14.47 -16.59
N MET A 36 -9.22 -13.21 -16.88
CA MET A 36 -8.82 -12.75 -18.21
C MET A 36 -7.56 -11.90 -18.09
N SER A 37 -6.53 -12.22 -18.89
CA SER A 37 -5.33 -11.39 -18.96
C SER A 37 -5.61 -10.13 -19.77
N ILE A 38 -5.38 -8.95 -19.18
CA ILE A 38 -5.56 -7.65 -19.84
C ILE A 38 -4.24 -6.97 -20.21
N LEU A 39 -3.12 -7.39 -19.62
CA LEU A 39 -1.75 -6.99 -19.93
C LEU A 39 -0.81 -8.15 -19.65
N ASN A 40 0.17 -8.35 -20.54
CA ASN A 40 1.22 -9.36 -20.43
C ASN A 40 2.60 -8.70 -20.48
N GLY A 41 3.65 -9.43 -20.09
CA GLY A 41 5.03 -8.99 -20.19
C GLY A 41 5.43 -7.90 -19.21
N LEU A 42 4.69 -7.72 -18.11
CA LEU A 42 5.04 -6.78 -17.05
C LEU A 42 6.14 -7.36 -16.15
N GLU A 43 7.07 -6.50 -15.72
CA GLU A 43 8.14 -6.88 -14.79
C GLU A 43 7.83 -6.39 -13.38
N ASN A 44 7.55 -7.31 -12.45
CA ASN A 44 7.20 -7.00 -11.06
C ASN A 44 6.07 -5.95 -10.95
N PRO A 45 4.90 -6.18 -11.57
CA PRO A 45 3.75 -5.28 -11.42
C PRO A 45 3.34 -5.24 -9.95
N TRP A 46 3.14 -4.03 -9.41
CA TRP A 46 2.91 -3.89 -7.99
C TRP A 46 1.52 -3.35 -7.65
N ASP A 47 1.07 -2.30 -8.33
CA ASP A 47 -0.22 -1.68 -8.05
C ASP A 47 -0.89 -1.14 -9.31
N MET A 48 -2.21 -0.95 -9.24
CA MET A 48 -3.02 -0.34 -10.29
C MET A 48 -4.11 0.55 -9.71
N ALA A 49 -4.46 1.60 -10.46
CA ALA A 49 -5.55 2.51 -10.15
C ALA A 49 -6.27 2.94 -11.43
N PHE A 50 -7.58 3.19 -11.33
CA PHE A 50 -8.43 3.46 -12.48
C PHE A 50 -9.00 4.86 -12.44
N THR A 51 -9.08 5.51 -13.61
CA THR A 51 -9.93 6.68 -13.77
C THR A 51 -11.41 6.27 -13.83
N LYS A 52 -12.32 7.21 -13.55
CA LYS A 52 -13.77 6.98 -13.78
C LYS A 52 -14.12 6.62 -15.22
N LYS A 53 -13.23 6.90 -16.18
CA LYS A 53 -13.40 6.57 -17.60
C LYS A 53 -12.85 5.21 -18.00
N GLY A 54 -12.17 4.50 -17.10
CA GLY A 54 -11.60 3.17 -17.33
C GLY A 54 -10.16 3.16 -17.85
N ASP A 55 -9.44 4.29 -17.82
CA ASP A 55 -7.99 4.25 -18.02
C ASP A 55 -7.32 3.66 -16.77
N MET A 56 -6.37 2.74 -16.95
CA MET A 56 -5.69 2.03 -15.87
C MET A 56 -4.24 2.52 -15.77
N PHE A 57 -3.91 3.17 -14.67
CA PHE A 57 -2.53 3.46 -14.29
C PHE A 57 -1.96 2.27 -13.52
N PHE A 58 -0.72 1.93 -13.76
CA PHE A 58 -0.06 0.81 -13.07
C PHE A 58 1.43 1.06 -12.89
N THR A 59 1.97 0.45 -11.84
CA THR A 59 3.41 0.50 -11.51
C THR A 59 4.06 -0.85 -11.79
N GLU A 60 5.32 -0.78 -12.22
CA GLU A 60 6.28 -1.87 -12.25
C GLU A 60 7.46 -1.47 -11.38
N LYS A 61 7.74 -2.25 -10.35
CA LYS A 61 8.61 -1.87 -9.22
C LYS A 61 9.93 -1.22 -9.64
N CYS A 62 10.63 -1.80 -10.59
CA CYS A 62 11.93 -1.28 -11.06
C CYS A 62 11.88 -0.59 -12.42
N LYS A 63 10.69 -0.46 -13.02
CA LYS A 63 10.53 0.14 -14.35
C LYS A 63 9.87 1.52 -14.32
N GLY A 64 9.10 1.84 -13.28
CA GLY A 64 8.35 3.07 -13.19
C GLY A 64 6.84 2.86 -13.33
N PHE A 65 6.12 3.82 -13.91
CA PHE A 65 4.67 3.69 -14.09
C PHE A 65 4.21 4.01 -15.51
N SER A 66 3.08 3.44 -15.86
CA SER A 66 2.48 3.50 -17.18
C SER A 66 0.97 3.70 -17.08
N VAL A 67 0.33 4.00 -18.21
CA VAL A 67 -1.13 3.99 -18.34
C VAL A 67 -1.55 3.11 -19.51
N LYS A 68 -2.51 2.21 -19.27
CA LYS A 68 -3.30 1.57 -20.34
C LYS A 68 -4.58 2.38 -20.48
N THR A 69 -4.71 3.06 -21.60
CA THR A 69 -5.91 3.85 -21.90
C THR A 69 -7.13 2.93 -22.13
N LYS A 70 -8.32 3.45 -21.89
CA LYS A 70 -9.57 2.75 -22.23
C LYS A 70 -9.60 2.25 -23.69
N LYS A 71 -8.92 2.96 -24.59
CA LYS A 71 -8.83 2.58 -26.03
C LYS A 71 -7.80 1.48 -26.32
N GLY A 72 -7.08 1.00 -25.30
CA GLY A 72 -6.11 -0.09 -25.40
C GLY A 72 -4.64 0.34 -25.55
N ALA A 73 -4.35 1.59 -25.85
CA ALA A 73 -2.95 2.05 -25.95
C ALA A 73 -2.26 2.00 -24.58
N VAL A 74 -1.02 1.50 -24.54
CA VAL A 74 -0.17 1.50 -23.34
C VAL A 74 0.93 2.53 -23.53
N ASN A 75 0.98 3.52 -22.66
CA ASN A 75 1.96 4.59 -22.67
C ASN A 75 2.81 4.54 -21.40
N LYS A 76 4.14 4.51 -21.56
CA LYS A 76 5.07 4.71 -20.45
C LYS A 76 5.06 6.20 -20.09
N LEU A 77 4.74 6.51 -18.83
CA LEU A 77 4.64 7.89 -18.37
C LEU A 77 5.90 8.36 -17.64
N TYR A 78 6.50 7.47 -16.86
CA TYR A 78 7.68 7.79 -16.08
C TYR A 78 8.53 6.54 -15.85
N GLY A 79 9.78 6.59 -16.30
CA GLY A 79 10.74 5.51 -16.16
C GLY A 79 11.74 5.75 -15.03
N MET A 80 12.17 4.69 -14.39
CA MET A 80 13.33 4.70 -13.50
C MET A 80 14.62 4.68 -14.29
N LYS A 81 15.75 5.04 -13.67
CA LYS A 81 17.07 5.08 -14.33
C LYS A 81 17.38 3.75 -15.04
N GLY A 82 17.81 3.84 -16.28
CA GLY A 82 18.08 2.66 -17.13
C GLY A 82 16.85 2.03 -17.78
N THR A 83 15.66 2.63 -17.68
CA THR A 83 14.44 2.12 -18.29
C THR A 83 13.83 3.11 -19.29
N SER A 84 12.90 2.62 -20.10
CA SER A 84 12.14 3.47 -21.03
C SER A 84 11.35 4.54 -20.27
N GLY A 85 11.26 5.75 -20.83
CA GLY A 85 10.57 6.88 -20.19
C GLY A 85 11.33 7.53 -19.03
N TYR A 86 12.58 7.14 -18.83
CA TYR A 86 13.45 7.78 -17.84
C TYR A 86 13.76 9.24 -18.20
N ASN A 87 13.86 10.07 -17.19
CA ASN A 87 14.44 11.40 -17.27
C ASN A 87 15.16 11.74 -15.95
N SER A 88 16.10 12.69 -15.97
CA SER A 88 16.95 13.03 -14.83
C SER A 88 16.20 13.60 -13.61
N LYS A 89 14.95 14.01 -13.75
CA LYS A 89 14.12 14.39 -12.60
C LYS A 89 13.79 13.21 -11.68
N GLY A 90 14.12 11.98 -12.11
CA GLY A 90 13.95 10.74 -11.36
C GLY A 90 15.26 10.10 -10.91
N ASP A 91 16.38 10.82 -10.95
CA ASP A 91 17.70 10.30 -10.56
C ASP A 91 17.77 9.87 -9.08
N ASP A 92 16.92 10.45 -8.25
CA ASP A 92 16.78 10.09 -6.84
C ASP A 92 15.99 8.81 -6.60
N LEU A 93 15.22 8.33 -7.60
CA LEU A 93 14.40 7.12 -7.44
C LEU A 93 15.23 5.87 -7.71
N PHE A 94 15.09 4.89 -6.84
CA PHE A 94 15.85 3.64 -6.97
C PHE A 94 14.96 2.41 -6.72
N CYS A 95 15.48 1.24 -7.12
CA CYS A 95 14.86 -0.05 -6.92
C CYS A 95 15.88 -1.01 -6.31
N GLU A 96 15.57 -1.54 -5.13
CA GLU A 96 16.43 -2.45 -4.41
C GLU A 96 15.59 -3.35 -3.49
N GLY A 97 15.83 -4.66 -3.48
CA GLY A 97 15.10 -5.59 -2.64
C GLY A 97 13.58 -5.48 -2.82
N GLN A 98 12.86 -5.13 -1.76
CA GLN A 98 11.41 -4.87 -1.82
C GLN A 98 11.06 -3.43 -2.22
N ALA A 99 12.04 -2.52 -2.22
CA ALA A 99 11.85 -1.12 -2.53
C ALA A 99 11.81 -0.86 -4.03
N GLY A 100 11.20 0.24 -4.42
CA GLY A 100 11.05 0.70 -5.79
C GLY A 100 9.81 1.55 -5.94
N MET A 101 9.26 1.63 -7.14
CA MET A 101 8.00 2.31 -7.41
C MET A 101 6.84 1.37 -7.11
N LEU A 102 6.05 1.69 -6.10
CA LEU A 102 5.07 0.78 -5.50
C LEU A 102 3.63 1.25 -5.70
N GLY A 103 3.03 1.92 -4.73
CA GLY A 103 1.62 2.31 -4.77
C GLY A 103 1.32 3.40 -5.79
N ILE A 104 0.14 3.33 -6.39
CA ILE A 104 -0.38 4.36 -7.29
C ILE A 104 -1.85 4.65 -7.00
N ALA A 105 -2.23 5.93 -7.02
CA ALA A 105 -3.60 6.36 -6.87
C ALA A 105 -3.95 7.45 -7.88
N VAL A 106 -5.20 7.45 -8.33
CA VAL A 106 -5.76 8.49 -9.23
C VAL A 106 -6.59 9.45 -8.39
N ASP A 107 -6.37 10.75 -8.56
CA ASP A 107 -7.13 11.79 -7.89
C ASP A 107 -8.64 11.65 -8.19
N PRO A 108 -9.54 11.74 -7.21
CA PRO A 108 -11.00 11.73 -7.43
C PRO A 108 -11.47 12.79 -8.45
N ASN A 109 -10.76 13.93 -8.53
CA ASN A 109 -11.00 15.03 -9.45
C ASN A 109 -10.12 14.95 -10.72
N PHE A 110 -9.58 13.79 -11.08
CA PHE A 110 -8.66 13.59 -12.21
C PHE A 110 -9.14 14.23 -13.52
N LYS A 111 -10.43 14.25 -13.76
CA LYS A 111 -11.01 14.92 -14.95
C LYS A 111 -10.64 16.41 -15.03
N LYS A 112 -10.51 17.08 -13.87
CA LYS A 112 -10.20 18.52 -13.77
C LYS A 112 -8.72 18.77 -13.61
N ASN A 113 -8.05 18.07 -12.65
CA ASN A 113 -6.69 18.36 -12.22
C ASN A 113 -5.64 17.45 -12.82
N ARG A 114 -6.02 16.33 -13.42
CA ARG A 114 -5.12 15.36 -14.06
C ARG A 114 -4.07 14.75 -13.12
N ARG A 115 -4.29 14.77 -11.82
CA ARG A 115 -3.31 14.35 -10.81
C ARG A 115 -3.35 12.85 -10.56
N ILE A 116 -2.17 12.30 -10.38
CA ILE A 116 -1.93 10.94 -9.85
C ILE A 116 -0.89 11.02 -8.74
N TYR A 117 -0.90 10.04 -7.87
CA TYR A 117 0.00 9.93 -6.72
C TYR A 117 0.73 8.60 -6.80
N VAL A 118 2.03 8.63 -6.56
CA VAL A 118 2.89 7.45 -6.67
C VAL A 118 3.84 7.39 -5.50
N ALA A 119 3.94 6.25 -4.85
CA ALA A 119 4.91 6.01 -3.79
C ALA A 119 6.14 5.30 -4.36
N SER A 120 7.32 5.73 -3.93
CA SER A 120 8.59 5.14 -4.36
C SER A 120 9.69 5.30 -3.30
N ALA A 121 10.70 4.46 -3.37
CA ALA A 121 11.96 4.69 -2.69
C ALA A 121 12.75 5.81 -3.37
N SER A 122 13.42 6.66 -2.56
CA SER A 122 14.19 7.82 -3.03
C SER A 122 15.44 8.07 -2.16
N THR A 123 16.51 8.48 -2.80
CA THR A 123 17.76 8.95 -2.13
C THR A 123 17.73 10.43 -1.80
N LYS A 124 16.76 11.17 -2.30
CA LYS A 124 16.72 12.63 -2.21
C LYS A 124 16.24 13.14 -0.86
N HIS A 125 15.35 12.42 -0.22
CA HIS A 125 14.74 12.83 1.03
C HIS A 125 15.35 12.05 2.19
N ARG A 126 16.14 12.77 2.94
CA ARG A 126 16.85 12.29 4.11
C ARG A 126 16.00 12.57 5.33
N GLY A 127 15.53 11.55 6.02
CA GLY A 127 14.84 11.72 7.29
C GLY A 127 15.67 12.50 8.31
N SER A 128 15.03 13.12 9.27
CA SER A 128 15.69 13.80 10.38
C SER A 128 16.66 12.84 11.09
N GLY A 129 17.94 13.18 11.14
CA GLY A 129 19.00 12.34 11.72
C GLY A 129 19.88 11.60 10.73
N CYS A 130 19.70 11.83 9.45
CA CYS A 130 20.62 11.33 8.43
C CYS A 130 21.98 12.00 8.56
N LYS A 131 22.93 11.31 9.15
CA LYS A 131 24.34 11.71 9.16
C LYS A 131 25.02 10.96 8.02
N ASP A 132 25.40 11.65 6.99
CA ASP A 132 26.30 11.31 5.88
C ASP A 132 26.60 9.84 5.51
N ASN A 133 25.98 8.87 6.10
CA ASN A 133 26.06 7.46 5.76
C ASN A 133 24.97 7.11 4.77
N PHE A 134 25.33 6.60 3.61
CA PHE A 134 24.46 6.23 2.49
C PHE A 134 23.21 5.46 2.91
N ASP A 135 23.30 4.61 3.91
CA ASP A 135 22.26 3.66 4.28
C ASP A 135 21.15 4.25 5.17
N VAL A 136 21.40 5.39 5.81
CA VAL A 136 20.43 6.01 6.72
C VAL A 136 19.60 7.11 6.02
N CYS A 137 19.99 7.46 4.80
CA CYS A 137 19.50 8.64 4.09
C CYS A 137 18.44 8.34 3.03
N ASN A 138 18.23 7.08 2.71
CA ASN A 138 17.16 6.67 1.82
C ASN A 138 15.81 6.71 2.56
N GLY A 139 14.77 7.11 1.86
CA GLY A 139 13.42 7.15 2.38
C GLY A 139 12.42 6.58 1.38
N ASN A 140 11.21 6.36 1.84
CA ASN A 140 10.07 6.22 0.96
C ASN A 140 9.36 7.57 0.87
N ILE A 141 8.90 7.92 -0.31
CA ILE A 141 8.25 9.18 -0.60
C ILE A 141 6.91 8.96 -1.30
N ILE A 142 6.03 9.93 -1.18
CA ILE A 142 4.81 9.99 -2.00
C ILE A 142 4.93 11.23 -2.91
N MET A 143 4.87 10.98 -4.20
CA MET A 143 4.94 11.99 -5.24
C MET A 143 3.57 12.23 -5.85
N ARG A 144 3.30 13.47 -6.23
CA ARG A 144 2.17 13.87 -7.06
C ARG A 144 2.68 14.28 -8.43
N PHE A 145 1.99 13.88 -9.49
CA PHE A 145 2.26 14.25 -10.88
C PHE A 145 1.00 14.77 -11.55
N GLU A 146 1.18 15.54 -12.62
CA GLU A 146 0.11 15.91 -13.55
C GLU A 146 0.28 15.15 -14.87
N VAL A 147 -0.75 14.45 -15.31
CA VAL A 147 -0.77 13.66 -16.55
C VAL A 147 -1.24 14.54 -17.70
N SER A 148 -0.54 14.52 -18.83
CA SER A 148 -0.91 15.23 -20.05
C SER A 148 -2.31 14.80 -20.56
N LYS A 149 -2.97 15.66 -21.32
CA LYS A 149 -4.32 15.38 -21.86
C LYS A 149 -4.34 14.14 -22.77
N ASP A 150 -3.27 13.93 -23.52
CA ASP A 150 -3.09 12.79 -24.43
C ASP A 150 -2.63 11.50 -23.74
N MET A 151 -2.41 11.52 -22.41
CA MET A 151 -1.96 10.37 -21.61
C MET A 151 -0.56 9.85 -22.02
N LYS A 152 0.32 10.67 -22.56
CA LYS A 152 1.65 10.24 -23.03
C LYS A 152 2.80 10.73 -22.16
N SER A 153 2.57 11.66 -21.26
CA SER A 153 3.60 12.23 -20.40
C SER A 153 3.07 12.68 -19.05
N VAL A 154 3.98 12.96 -18.14
CA VAL A 154 3.69 13.60 -16.85
C VAL A 154 4.62 14.80 -16.63
N SER A 155 4.13 15.74 -15.84
CA SER A 155 4.83 16.95 -15.43
C SER A 155 4.59 17.25 -13.95
N ASN A 156 5.18 18.34 -13.46
CA ASN A 156 4.90 18.92 -12.15
C ASN A 156 5.04 17.92 -10.98
N ARG A 157 6.14 17.09 -11.01
CA ARG A 157 6.46 16.25 -9.87
C ARG A 157 6.58 17.12 -8.61
N THR A 158 5.79 16.78 -7.60
CA THR A 158 5.83 17.36 -6.27
C THR A 158 5.94 16.22 -5.25
N ASP A 159 6.96 16.23 -4.44
CA ASP A 159 7.13 15.24 -3.37
C ASP A 159 6.32 15.73 -2.17
N ILE A 160 5.17 15.12 -1.91
CA ILE A 160 4.18 15.58 -0.92
C ILE A 160 4.34 14.94 0.45
N VAL A 161 4.94 13.77 0.55
CA VAL A 161 5.41 13.15 1.79
C VAL A 161 6.80 12.62 1.56
N THR A 162 7.73 12.89 2.49
CA THR A 162 9.13 12.60 2.28
C THR A 162 9.73 11.69 3.36
N ASP A 163 9.50 11.89 4.59
CA ASP A 163 10.22 11.27 5.70
C ASP A 163 9.67 9.88 6.15
N ILE A 164 9.23 9.05 5.20
CA ILE A 164 8.81 7.68 5.51
C ILE A 164 10.07 6.81 5.62
N GLN A 165 10.21 6.09 6.71
CA GLN A 165 11.38 5.27 7.02
C GLN A 165 11.63 4.18 5.97
N TYR A 166 12.91 3.96 5.68
CA TYR A 166 13.42 2.95 4.76
C TYR A 166 14.33 1.96 5.50
N LYS A 167 14.30 0.68 5.15
CA LYS A 167 15.24 -0.32 5.68
C LYS A 167 16.51 -0.34 4.84
N PRO A 168 17.68 0.09 5.38
CA PRO A 168 18.93 0.04 4.66
C PRO A 168 19.44 -1.41 4.52
N PHE A 169 20.44 -1.62 3.66
CA PHE A 169 21.11 -2.91 3.49
C PHE A 169 21.72 -3.39 4.81
N GLU A 170 22.50 -2.54 5.45
CA GLU A 170 23.09 -2.78 6.75
C GLU A 170 22.14 -2.29 7.86
N SER A 171 21.19 -3.12 8.23
CA SER A 171 20.29 -2.82 9.34
C SER A 171 20.53 -3.79 10.51
N ASP A 172 20.10 -3.38 11.68
CA ASP A 172 20.10 -4.18 12.89
C ASP A 172 19.21 -5.44 12.82
N HIS A 173 18.41 -5.57 11.75
CA HIS A 173 17.57 -6.73 11.51
C HIS A 173 18.02 -7.48 10.26
N PRO A 174 18.53 -8.73 10.38
CA PRO A 174 19.18 -9.45 9.28
C PRO A 174 18.23 -9.98 8.21
N PHE A 175 16.92 -10.06 8.50
CA PHE A 175 15.94 -10.65 7.57
C PHE A 175 15.31 -9.61 6.65
N GLY A 176 14.82 -10.06 5.48
CA GLY A 176 14.05 -9.29 4.54
C GLY A 176 14.85 -8.41 3.56
N GLY A 177 16.17 -8.29 3.75
CA GLY A 177 17.02 -7.48 2.87
C GLY A 177 16.70 -5.98 2.87
N PRO A 178 17.35 -5.19 1.98
CA PRO A 178 17.11 -3.75 1.87
C PRO A 178 15.69 -3.48 1.39
N GLY A 179 15.13 -2.37 1.84
CA GLY A 179 13.76 -1.96 1.50
C GLY A 179 12.67 -2.91 1.95
N ALA A 180 12.94 -3.86 2.85
CA ALA A 180 11.91 -4.74 3.37
C ALA A 180 10.90 -3.96 4.23
N HIS A 181 9.66 -4.44 4.25
CA HIS A 181 8.55 -3.82 4.95
C HIS A 181 8.30 -2.35 4.55
N ASN A 182 8.27 -2.06 3.24
CA ASN A 182 8.00 -0.70 2.76
C ASN A 182 6.52 -0.29 2.87
N GLY A 183 5.58 -1.20 2.71
CA GLY A 183 4.16 -0.86 2.60
C GLY A 183 3.84 -0.10 1.31
N ASN A 184 3.51 1.18 1.42
CA ASN A 184 3.31 2.12 0.31
C ASN A 184 2.07 1.86 -0.58
N ARG A 185 1.00 1.24 -0.10
CA ARG A 185 -0.29 1.20 -0.80
C ARG A 185 -0.97 2.57 -0.69
N LEU A 186 -1.48 3.09 -1.82
CA LEU A 186 -2.16 4.37 -1.89
C LEU A 186 -3.62 4.20 -2.32
N ARG A 187 -4.58 4.81 -1.59
CA ARG A 187 -6.00 4.82 -1.98
C ARG A 187 -6.68 6.11 -1.53
N PHE A 188 -7.53 6.68 -2.36
CA PHE A 188 -8.40 7.77 -1.94
C PHE A 188 -9.61 7.24 -1.19
N GLY A 189 -9.90 7.83 -0.03
CA GLY A 189 -11.15 7.65 0.68
C GLY A 189 -12.29 8.49 0.08
N PRO A 190 -13.53 8.22 0.50
CA PRO A 190 -14.71 8.94 -0.02
C PRO A 190 -14.69 10.43 0.30
N GLU A 191 -14.02 10.84 1.38
CA GLU A 191 -13.88 12.25 1.78
C GLU A 191 -12.82 13.02 0.97
N GLY A 192 -12.11 12.34 0.03
CA GLY A 192 -11.08 12.95 -0.81
C GLY A 192 -9.69 13.00 -0.19
N TYR A 193 -9.48 12.37 0.98
CA TYR A 193 -8.16 12.19 1.55
C TYR A 193 -7.43 10.99 0.91
N LEU A 194 -6.13 11.11 0.78
CA LEU A 194 -5.25 10.03 0.36
C LEU A 194 -4.82 9.22 1.59
N TRP A 195 -5.13 7.94 1.58
CA TRP A 195 -4.68 6.98 2.58
C TRP A 195 -3.43 6.26 2.06
N ALA A 196 -2.40 6.21 2.89
CA ALA A 196 -1.14 5.55 2.57
C ALA A 196 -0.76 4.59 3.69
N THR A 197 -0.47 3.33 3.34
CA THR A 197 0.12 2.38 4.29
C THR A 197 1.63 2.47 4.21
N THR A 198 2.30 2.42 5.35
CA THR A 198 3.76 2.43 5.44
C THR A 198 4.24 1.20 6.21
N GLY A 199 5.44 0.74 5.93
CA GLY A 199 6.03 -0.38 6.66
C GLY A 199 6.92 0.08 7.80
N ASP A 200 7.19 -0.82 8.73
CA ASP A 200 7.98 -0.60 9.93
C ASP A 200 9.50 -0.76 9.73
N ARG A 201 9.95 -1.00 8.49
CA ARG A 201 11.35 -1.31 8.12
C ARG A 201 12.01 -2.42 8.97
N HIS A 202 11.25 -3.41 9.42
CA HIS A 202 11.69 -4.43 10.39
C HIS A 202 12.14 -3.89 11.74
N LYS A 203 11.61 -2.75 12.17
CA LYS A 203 11.92 -2.15 13.47
C LYS A 203 10.63 -1.85 14.22
N GLY A 204 10.24 -2.76 15.11
CA GLY A 204 8.93 -2.77 15.75
C GLY A 204 8.65 -1.59 16.70
N ASP A 205 9.66 -0.81 17.08
CA ASP A 205 9.50 0.43 17.85
C ASP A 205 9.05 1.61 17.00
N ILE A 206 9.31 1.60 15.68
CA ILE A 206 8.91 2.68 14.76
C ILE A 206 7.42 2.96 14.81
N PRO A 207 6.51 1.96 14.69
CA PRO A 207 5.07 2.20 14.76
C PRO A 207 4.59 2.76 16.10
N GLN A 208 5.38 2.60 17.15
CA GLN A 208 5.06 3.10 18.49
C GLN A 208 5.52 4.55 18.70
N HIS A 209 6.29 5.10 17.78
CA HIS A 209 6.86 6.43 17.90
C HIS A 209 5.95 7.47 17.21
N PRO A 210 5.39 8.44 17.96
CA PRO A 210 4.31 9.31 17.46
C PRO A 210 4.74 10.28 16.33
N THR A 211 6.03 10.49 16.12
CA THR A 211 6.55 11.40 15.09
C THR A 211 7.13 10.68 13.86
N LEU A 212 7.17 9.35 13.87
CA LEU A 212 7.65 8.58 12.73
C LEU A 212 6.49 8.13 11.85
N LEU A 213 6.68 8.15 10.54
CA LEU A 213 5.65 7.80 9.57
C LEU A 213 5.64 6.31 9.22
N GLY A 214 6.68 5.56 9.57
CA GLY A 214 6.78 4.13 9.31
C GLY A 214 5.83 3.29 10.16
N GLY A 215 5.35 2.16 9.62
CA GLY A 215 4.46 1.22 10.30
C GLY A 215 3.05 1.75 10.58
N ASN A 216 2.59 2.73 9.83
CA ASN A 216 1.33 3.44 10.06
C ASN A 216 0.39 3.38 8.85
N VAL A 217 -0.84 3.80 9.08
CA VAL A 217 -1.80 4.17 8.04
C VAL A 217 -1.98 5.68 8.09
N LEU A 218 -1.42 6.37 7.13
CA LEU A 218 -1.47 7.82 7.03
C LEU A 218 -2.74 8.27 6.32
N ARG A 219 -3.38 9.32 6.82
CA ARG A 219 -4.46 10.04 6.13
C ARG A 219 -3.97 11.46 5.84
N ILE A 220 -3.78 11.77 4.59
CA ILE A 220 -3.20 13.03 4.13
C ILE A 220 -4.11 13.71 3.10
N ASP A 221 -4.04 15.01 3.01
CA ASP A 221 -4.69 15.74 1.92
C ASP A 221 -3.90 15.62 0.61
N THR A 222 -4.36 16.30 -0.43
CA THR A 222 -3.73 16.26 -1.77
C THR A 222 -2.38 16.99 -1.83
N ASP A 223 -1.98 17.68 -0.78
CA ASP A 223 -0.72 18.41 -0.64
C ASP A 223 0.21 17.78 0.43
N GLY A 224 -0.20 16.65 1.04
CA GLY A 224 0.62 15.87 1.95
C GLY A 224 0.52 16.29 3.43
N LYS A 225 -0.54 17.02 3.80
CA LYS A 225 -0.79 17.47 5.18
C LYS A 225 -1.78 16.59 5.91
#